data_8cd0f391aba8e15af42412ba667ab062
#
_entry.id   8cd0f391aba8e15af42412ba667ab062
#
_cell.length_a   1.000
_cell.length_b   1.000
_cell.length_c   1.000
_cell.angle_alpha   90.00
_cell.angle_beta   90.00
_cell.angle_gamma   90.00
#
_symmetry.space_group_name_H-M   'P 1'
#
loop_
_entity.id
_entity.type
_entity.pdbx_description
1 polymer ?
#
loop_
_entity_poly.entity_id
_entity_poly.type
_entity_poly.pdbx_seq_one_letter_code
_entity_poly.pdbx_strand_id
1 'polypeptide(L)'
;MAAIMEIEFKFCIPAGRLKAVEAALRRGTVERTRLQARYFDTADQRLAADGVVLRLRKEGPRWVQTVKATGDNALHRLEHNVELGTAGPAPQMDPQRHHGTPVGERLAKLLADGTPLVERQSTDIVRLTRDVRVAGPGGAVIEMALDVGKVVAHAGTPEQRESPVCELELELKRGDVQGLVSLARRWSQQHGLWFSTVSKAERGARLLAAQETVEAVKAEPPRFADRHPDGLAIRRAVVASCLAQMLPNASEIAAGSTDEEQIHQLRIGIRRLRTALRELADLDPASGVAQAAEWEPPLVDAFRALGALRDREQVVKLAQPRLREAGAPDFDPLAADDAAAADAPSPGDIVRAPAFQNVLVSLIGFTAAKPAESEPVTEGDPPSAPANANEARRLLRKRLQRLHKQVLRDGERFESLDTETQHRVRKRLKRLRYLAESVAPLFDEKQEDDGAAGRYLKALHPAQDALGEFNDEAVALALYREAAERDARAWFAVGWFTARREAGAKASRKALVKIEDAARFWKKS
;
A
#
# COMPACT_ATOMS: atom_id res chain seq x y z
N MET A 1 1.78 -2.68 33.39
CA MET A 1 1.00 -3.51 32.46
C MET A 1 1.76 -3.61 31.15
N ALA A 2 1.74 -4.76 30.48
CA ALA A 2 2.38 -4.89 29.18
C ALA A 2 1.68 -3.99 28.16
N ALA A 3 2.43 -3.37 27.24
CA ALA A 3 1.85 -2.67 26.11
C ALA A 3 0.98 -3.66 25.32
N ILE A 4 -0.27 -3.33 25.12
CA ILE A 4 -1.21 -4.18 24.36
C ILE A 4 -0.98 -3.86 22.89
N MET A 5 -0.70 -4.88 22.09
CA MET A 5 -0.67 -4.77 20.64
C MET A 5 -2.12 -4.87 20.15
N GLU A 6 -2.69 -3.76 19.72
CA GLU A 6 -4.01 -3.74 19.09
C GLU A 6 -3.91 -4.22 17.63
N ILE A 7 -4.90 -5.01 17.21
CA ILE A 7 -5.08 -5.45 15.82
C ILE A 7 -6.44 -4.92 15.35
N GLU A 8 -6.43 -3.91 14.48
CA GLU A 8 -7.65 -3.23 14.05
C GLU A 8 -7.71 -3.00 12.53
N PHE A 9 -8.91 -3.11 11.96
CA PHE A 9 -9.26 -2.53 10.67
C PHE A 9 -10.05 -1.26 10.87
N LYS A 10 -9.74 -0.22 10.09
CA LYS A 10 -10.52 1.00 10.03
C LYS A 10 -11.07 1.23 8.63
N PHE A 11 -12.37 1.42 8.53
CA PHE A 11 -13.08 1.65 7.29
C PHE A 11 -13.79 2.99 7.30
N CYS A 12 -13.71 3.72 6.20
CA CYS A 12 -14.60 4.83 5.92
C CYS A 12 -15.94 4.31 5.41
N ILE A 13 -17.00 5.02 5.76
CA ILE A 13 -18.38 4.70 5.41
C ILE A 13 -18.85 5.70 4.35
N PRO A 14 -19.36 5.26 3.17
CA PRO A 14 -19.99 6.17 2.22
C PRO A 14 -21.13 6.95 2.87
N ALA A 15 -21.25 8.25 2.59
CA ALA A 15 -22.24 9.13 3.20
C ALA A 15 -23.68 8.56 3.13
N GLY A 16 -24.07 7.96 2.01
CA GLY A 16 -25.38 7.33 1.84
C GLY A 16 -25.58 6.00 2.57
N ARG A 17 -24.52 5.42 3.17
CA ARG A 17 -24.56 4.11 3.83
C ARG A 17 -24.60 4.16 5.35
N LEU A 18 -24.37 5.31 5.97
CA LEU A 18 -24.28 5.44 7.43
C LEU A 18 -25.52 4.85 8.15
N LYS A 19 -26.74 5.19 7.71
CA LYS A 19 -27.97 4.66 8.32
C LYS A 19 -28.08 3.13 8.25
N ALA A 20 -27.64 2.54 7.13
CA ALA A 20 -27.65 1.09 6.94
C ALA A 20 -26.61 0.39 7.83
N VAL A 21 -25.41 0.98 7.95
CA VAL A 21 -24.33 0.49 8.84
C VAL A 21 -24.78 0.56 10.30
N GLU A 22 -25.34 1.69 10.73
CA GLU A 22 -25.86 1.86 12.10
C GLU A 22 -27.00 0.87 12.41
N ALA A 23 -27.95 0.70 11.50
CA ALA A 23 -29.04 -0.26 11.66
C ALA A 23 -28.52 -1.71 11.75
N ALA A 24 -27.48 -2.06 10.97
CA ALA A 24 -26.85 -3.38 11.04
C ALA A 24 -26.10 -3.60 12.37
N LEU A 25 -25.42 -2.57 12.85
CA LEU A 25 -24.73 -2.61 14.15
C LEU A 25 -25.71 -2.80 15.30
N ARG A 26 -26.86 -2.13 15.25
CA ARG A 26 -27.93 -2.19 16.27
C ARG A 26 -28.75 -3.50 16.29
N ARG A 27 -28.46 -4.48 15.44
CA ARG A 27 -29.08 -5.82 15.51
C ARG A 27 -28.67 -6.63 16.75
N GLY A 28 -27.82 -6.10 17.60
CA GLY A 28 -27.44 -6.63 18.89
C GLY A 28 -27.36 -5.54 19.94
N THR A 29 -26.90 -5.89 21.13
CA THR A 29 -26.68 -4.90 22.20
C THR A 29 -25.57 -3.96 21.82
N VAL A 30 -25.85 -2.66 21.79
CA VAL A 30 -24.87 -1.60 21.52
C VAL A 30 -24.75 -0.68 22.73
N GLU A 31 -23.55 -0.27 23.02
CA GLU A 31 -23.25 0.82 23.94
C GLU A 31 -23.04 2.11 23.17
N ARG A 32 -23.54 3.23 23.71
CA ARG A 32 -23.39 4.56 23.12
C ARG A 32 -22.57 5.44 24.05
N THR A 33 -21.42 5.88 23.60
CA THR A 33 -20.51 6.72 24.38
C THR A 33 -20.13 7.98 23.60
N ARG A 34 -20.09 9.13 24.27
CA ARG A 34 -19.51 10.36 23.70
C ARG A 34 -18.04 10.39 24.05
N LEU A 35 -17.20 10.54 23.04
CA LEU A 35 -15.74 10.62 23.13
C LEU A 35 -15.29 12.03 22.78
N GLN A 36 -14.71 12.73 23.73
CA GLN A 36 -14.13 14.06 23.52
C GLN A 36 -12.65 13.99 23.81
N ALA A 37 -11.82 14.11 22.76
CA ALA A 37 -10.37 14.01 22.93
C ALA A 37 -9.65 15.31 22.55
N ARG A 38 -8.55 15.58 23.27
CA ARG A 38 -7.60 16.63 23.03
C ARG A 38 -6.25 15.99 22.71
N TYR A 39 -5.65 16.38 21.60
CA TYR A 39 -4.38 15.83 21.12
C TYR A 39 -3.25 16.80 21.37
N PHE A 40 -2.11 16.28 21.81
CA PHE A 40 -0.95 17.06 22.23
C PHE A 40 0.27 16.67 21.41
N ASP A 41 1.05 17.68 21.04
CA ASP A 41 2.34 17.53 20.36
C ASP A 41 3.24 18.72 20.73
N THR A 42 4.50 18.65 20.36
CA THR A 42 5.36 19.83 20.39
C THR A 42 4.94 20.86 19.33
N ALA A 43 5.34 22.10 19.46
CA ALA A 43 5.00 23.15 18.49
C ALA A 43 5.48 22.80 17.06
N ASP A 44 6.61 22.11 16.95
CA ASP A 44 7.22 21.64 15.70
C ASP A 44 6.76 20.21 15.27
N GLN A 45 5.73 19.66 15.93
CA GLN A 45 5.05 18.40 15.57
C GLN A 45 5.97 17.16 15.58
N ARG A 46 6.91 17.04 16.51
CA ARG A 46 7.85 15.91 16.59
C ARG A 46 7.17 14.58 16.83
N LEU A 47 6.09 14.53 17.64
CA LEU A 47 5.39 13.29 17.91
C LEU A 47 4.71 12.78 16.62
N ALA A 48 4.03 13.66 15.91
CA ALA A 48 3.37 13.32 14.63
C ALA A 48 4.39 12.85 13.58
N ALA A 49 5.55 13.54 13.47
CA ALA A 49 6.62 13.18 12.55
C ALA A 49 7.21 11.78 12.83
N ASP A 50 7.22 11.35 14.10
CA ASP A 50 7.67 10.03 14.52
C ASP A 50 6.51 8.99 14.60
N GLY A 51 5.30 9.34 14.15
CA GLY A 51 4.13 8.45 14.19
C GLY A 51 3.64 8.14 15.60
N VAL A 52 3.91 9.03 16.57
CA VAL A 52 3.43 8.95 17.95
C VAL A 52 2.25 9.87 18.14
N VAL A 53 1.21 9.41 18.81
CA VAL A 53 0.00 10.17 19.15
C VAL A 53 -0.17 10.18 20.66
N LEU A 54 -0.30 11.37 21.25
CA LEU A 54 -0.57 11.56 22.66
C LEU A 54 -1.89 12.33 22.84
N ARG A 55 -2.82 11.78 23.63
CA ARG A 55 -4.13 12.40 23.84
C ARG A 55 -4.65 12.26 25.27
N LEU A 56 -5.48 13.22 25.66
CA LEU A 56 -6.43 13.10 26.77
C LEU A 56 -7.82 12.92 26.20
N ARG A 57 -8.54 11.88 26.61
CA ARG A 57 -9.89 11.58 26.12
C ARG A 57 -10.87 11.43 27.28
N LYS A 58 -12.00 12.12 27.18
CA LYS A 58 -13.16 11.93 28.05
C LYS A 58 -14.06 10.88 27.40
N GLU A 59 -14.29 9.78 28.10
CA GLU A 59 -15.14 8.65 27.70
C GLU A 59 -16.35 8.59 28.63
N GLY A 60 -17.43 9.23 28.23
CA GLY A 60 -18.54 9.45 29.15
C GLY A 60 -18.07 10.24 30.39
N PRO A 61 -18.11 9.66 31.63
CA PRO A 61 -17.63 10.33 32.83
C PRO A 61 -16.12 10.19 33.08
N ARG A 62 -15.42 9.25 32.41
CA ARG A 62 -14.02 8.89 32.69
C ARG A 62 -13.03 9.68 31.83
N TRP A 63 -11.86 10.00 32.41
CA TRP A 63 -10.73 10.53 31.67
C TRP A 63 -9.67 9.44 31.46
N VAL A 64 -9.16 9.34 30.25
CA VAL A 64 -8.10 8.41 29.87
C VAL A 64 -7.00 9.18 29.14
N GLN A 65 -5.75 9.04 29.58
CA GLN A 65 -4.59 9.47 28.82
C GLN A 65 -4.06 8.29 28.01
N THR A 66 -3.85 8.51 26.71
CA THR A 66 -3.40 7.48 25.79
C THR A 66 -2.17 7.93 25.05
N VAL A 67 -1.18 7.06 24.92
CA VAL A 67 -0.13 7.15 23.93
C VAL A 67 -0.25 6.00 22.94
N LYS A 68 -0.20 6.31 21.64
CA LYS A 68 -0.19 5.31 20.55
C LYS A 68 1.02 5.54 19.65
N ALA A 69 1.57 4.47 19.09
CA ALA A 69 2.58 4.54 18.04
C ALA A 69 2.31 3.49 16.95
N THR A 70 2.83 3.73 15.75
CA THR A 70 2.80 2.75 14.66
C THR A 70 3.57 1.50 15.07
N GLY A 71 2.97 0.32 14.84
CA GLY A 71 3.60 -0.98 15.05
C GLY A 71 4.25 -1.52 13.77
N ASP A 72 4.54 -2.83 13.78
CA ASP A 72 5.34 -3.50 12.75
C ASP A 72 4.62 -3.70 11.40
N ASN A 73 3.31 -3.53 11.36
CA ASN A 73 2.49 -3.69 10.14
C ASN A 73 1.22 -2.82 10.16
N ALA A 74 0.44 -2.89 9.09
CA ALA A 74 -0.74 -2.05 8.89
C ALA A 74 -1.85 -2.20 9.95
N LEU A 75 -1.92 -3.34 10.66
CA LEU A 75 -2.92 -3.61 11.70
C LEU A 75 -2.40 -3.38 13.11
N HIS A 76 -1.09 -3.45 13.32
CA HIS A 76 -0.51 -3.39 14.66
C HIS A 76 -0.32 -1.96 15.13
N ARG A 77 -0.81 -1.66 16.34
CA ARG A 77 -0.60 -0.40 17.06
C ARG A 77 -0.04 -0.70 18.44
N LEU A 78 1.01 0.02 18.82
CA LEU A 78 1.47 0.03 20.21
C LEU A 78 0.61 1.04 20.95
N GLU A 79 -0.05 0.62 22.00
CA GLU A 79 -0.91 1.48 22.82
C GLU A 79 -0.68 1.28 24.31
N HIS A 80 -0.70 2.39 25.05
CA HIS A 80 -0.76 2.37 26.50
C HIS A 80 -1.76 3.40 26.99
N ASN A 81 -2.74 2.93 27.79
CA ASN A 81 -3.81 3.71 28.37
C ASN A 81 -3.61 3.86 29.88
N VAL A 82 -3.84 5.06 30.40
CA VAL A 82 -3.84 5.37 31.82
C VAL A 82 -5.16 6.00 32.20
N GLU A 83 -5.94 5.35 33.05
CA GLU A 83 -7.19 5.90 33.59
C GLU A 83 -6.87 6.99 34.64
N LEU A 84 -7.51 8.16 34.51
CA LEU A 84 -7.26 9.33 35.35
C LEU A 84 -8.45 9.64 36.28
N GLY A 85 -9.37 8.69 36.43
CA GLY A 85 -10.56 8.81 37.29
C GLY A 85 -11.76 9.39 36.61
N THR A 86 -12.83 9.58 37.40
CA THR A 86 -14.13 10.07 36.95
C THR A 86 -14.39 11.44 37.53
N ALA A 87 -15.02 12.32 36.74
CA ALA A 87 -15.53 13.64 37.10
C ALA A 87 -14.48 14.73 37.48
N GLY A 88 -14.77 15.96 37.13
CA GLY A 88 -13.93 17.13 37.39
C GLY A 88 -13.45 17.81 36.11
N PRO A 89 -12.64 18.87 36.26
CA PRO A 89 -11.99 19.53 35.12
C PRO A 89 -11.04 18.55 34.39
N ALA A 90 -10.72 18.85 33.14
CA ALA A 90 -9.78 18.05 32.38
C ALA A 90 -8.44 17.92 33.12
N PRO A 91 -7.93 16.69 33.32
CA PRO A 91 -6.62 16.50 33.96
C PRO A 91 -5.51 17.15 33.12
N GLN A 92 -4.42 17.50 33.79
CA GLN A 92 -3.24 17.98 33.09
C GLN A 92 -2.58 16.83 32.33
N MET A 93 -2.12 17.11 31.09
CA MET A 93 -1.31 16.18 30.31
C MET A 93 0.04 15.94 31.01
N ASP A 94 0.42 14.66 31.15
CA ASP A 94 1.66 14.28 31.79
C ASP A 94 2.28 13.05 31.09
N PRO A 95 3.31 13.24 30.25
CA PRO A 95 3.97 12.16 29.51
C PRO A 95 4.57 11.07 30.42
N GLN A 96 4.95 11.40 31.66
CA GLN A 96 5.59 10.48 32.61
C GLN A 96 4.68 9.30 32.99
N ARG A 97 3.37 9.44 32.85
CA ARG A 97 2.41 8.35 33.12
C ARG A 97 2.60 7.13 32.22
N HIS A 98 3.35 7.28 31.14
CA HIS A 98 3.65 6.18 30.20
C HIS A 98 5.03 5.57 30.40
N HIS A 99 5.82 6.06 31.37
CA HIS A 99 7.16 5.55 31.66
C HIS A 99 7.17 4.03 31.89
N GLY A 100 8.24 3.37 31.47
CA GLY A 100 8.39 1.89 31.62
C GLY A 100 7.59 1.08 30.61
N THR A 101 7.02 1.70 29.59
CA THR A 101 6.38 1.00 28.47
C THR A 101 7.13 1.27 27.16
N PRO A 102 7.13 0.35 26.17
CA PRO A 102 7.85 0.54 24.91
C PRO A 102 7.47 1.84 24.18
N VAL A 103 6.17 2.18 24.17
CA VAL A 103 5.70 3.42 23.54
C VAL A 103 6.03 4.65 24.41
N GLY A 104 6.05 4.52 25.74
CA GLY A 104 6.47 5.58 26.67
C GLY A 104 7.96 5.88 26.55
N GLU A 105 8.80 4.89 26.37
CA GLU A 105 10.25 5.07 26.12
C GLU A 105 10.49 5.84 24.81
N ARG A 106 9.71 5.56 23.75
CA ARG A 106 9.75 6.29 22.50
C ARG A 106 9.32 7.74 22.70
N LEU A 107 8.23 7.98 23.42
CA LEU A 107 7.76 9.30 23.79
C LEU A 107 8.81 10.09 24.58
N ALA A 108 9.44 9.46 25.60
CA ALA A 108 10.46 10.09 26.42
C ALA A 108 11.69 10.53 25.63
N LYS A 109 12.12 9.76 24.62
CA LYS A 109 13.22 10.15 23.72
C LYS A 109 12.88 11.39 22.90
N LEU A 110 11.66 11.50 22.41
CA LEU A 110 11.20 12.65 21.61
C LEU A 110 11.09 13.93 22.42
N LEU A 111 10.87 13.82 23.74
CA LEU A 111 10.71 14.93 24.67
C LEU A 111 11.92 15.12 25.60
N ALA A 112 13.07 14.50 25.31
CA ALA A 112 14.24 14.50 26.18
C ALA A 112 14.84 15.89 26.42
N ASP A 113 14.63 16.83 25.51
CA ASP A 113 15.08 18.23 25.62
C ASP A 113 14.15 19.13 26.47
N GLY A 114 13.05 18.57 27.00
CA GLY A 114 12.09 19.33 27.80
C GLY A 114 11.16 20.23 26.97
N THR A 115 11.09 20.06 25.65
CA THR A 115 10.18 20.83 24.78
C THR A 115 8.74 20.70 25.26
N PRO A 116 8.00 21.81 25.47
CA PRO A 116 6.67 21.80 26.01
C PRO A 116 5.66 21.20 25.01
N LEU A 117 4.70 20.45 25.55
CA LEU A 117 3.53 19.96 24.81
C LEU A 117 2.45 21.03 24.76
N VAL A 118 1.86 21.21 23.59
CA VAL A 118 0.73 22.10 23.35
C VAL A 118 -0.44 21.32 22.78
N GLU A 119 -1.66 21.75 23.10
CA GLU A 119 -2.86 21.21 22.48
C GLU A 119 -2.89 21.62 21.01
N ARG A 120 -3.03 20.66 20.12
CA ARG A 120 -3.02 20.88 18.66
C ARG A 120 -4.43 20.85 18.08
N GLN A 121 -5.18 19.81 18.40
CA GLN A 121 -6.49 19.57 17.83
C GLN A 121 -7.37 18.78 18.81
N SER A 122 -8.67 18.77 18.54
CA SER A 122 -9.64 18.04 19.34
C SER A 122 -10.57 17.18 18.46
N THR A 123 -11.25 16.24 19.09
CA THR A 123 -12.34 15.47 18.45
C THR A 123 -13.57 15.45 19.35
N ASP A 124 -14.76 15.49 18.72
CA ASP A 124 -16.04 15.24 19.38
C ASP A 124 -16.80 14.19 18.59
N ILE A 125 -16.91 13.00 19.16
CA ILE A 125 -17.38 11.80 18.47
C ILE A 125 -18.43 11.10 19.30
N VAL A 126 -19.50 10.67 18.66
CA VAL A 126 -20.43 9.68 19.19
C VAL A 126 -20.01 8.31 18.68
N ARG A 127 -19.63 7.43 19.61
CA ARG A 127 -19.25 6.05 19.34
C ARG A 127 -20.38 5.11 19.71
N LEU A 128 -20.71 4.20 18.80
CA LEU A 128 -21.54 3.03 19.06
C LEU A 128 -20.66 1.79 19.02
N THR A 129 -20.57 1.05 20.13
CA THR A 129 -19.78 -0.18 20.23
C THR A 129 -20.63 -1.42 20.37
N ARG A 130 -20.16 -2.51 19.79
CA ARG A 130 -20.75 -3.84 19.91
C ARG A 130 -19.69 -4.92 19.78
N ASP A 131 -19.70 -5.89 20.70
CA ASP A 131 -18.91 -7.11 20.55
C ASP A 131 -19.61 -8.13 19.67
N VAL A 132 -18.86 -8.70 18.72
CA VAL A 132 -19.32 -9.76 17.82
C VAL A 132 -18.45 -10.98 17.98
N ARG A 133 -19.08 -12.15 18.14
CA ARG A 133 -18.38 -13.43 18.14
C ARG A 133 -18.43 -14.02 16.74
N VAL A 134 -17.27 -14.36 16.19
CA VAL A 134 -17.14 -15.07 14.93
C VAL A 134 -16.79 -16.53 15.24
N ALA A 135 -17.68 -17.44 14.82
CA ALA A 135 -17.47 -18.88 14.95
C ALA A 135 -16.52 -19.40 13.86
N GLY A 136 -15.87 -20.55 14.10
CA GLY A 136 -14.99 -21.23 13.16
C GLY A 136 -13.67 -21.63 13.80
N PRO A 137 -12.77 -22.29 13.03
CA PRO A 137 -11.43 -22.59 13.50
C PRO A 137 -10.72 -21.30 13.93
N GLY A 138 -10.26 -21.26 15.21
CA GLY A 138 -9.65 -20.06 15.76
C GLY A 138 -10.61 -18.94 16.17
N GLY A 139 -11.86 -19.21 16.49
CA GLY A 139 -12.93 -18.26 16.83
C GLY A 139 -12.48 -16.92 17.40
N ALA A 140 -13.14 -15.82 17.04
CA ALA A 140 -12.74 -14.48 17.43
C ALA A 140 -13.85 -13.70 18.15
N VAL A 141 -13.44 -12.84 19.09
CA VAL A 141 -14.30 -11.77 19.63
C VAL A 141 -13.77 -10.45 19.10
N ILE A 142 -14.63 -9.71 18.41
CA ILE A 142 -14.29 -8.49 17.70
C ILE A 142 -15.17 -7.37 18.22
N GLU A 143 -14.56 -6.29 18.69
CA GLU A 143 -15.27 -5.05 18.96
C GLU A 143 -15.49 -4.31 17.64
N MET A 144 -16.72 -3.94 17.39
CA MET A 144 -17.10 -3.07 16.30
C MET A 144 -17.44 -1.70 16.85
N ALA A 145 -16.76 -0.66 16.42
CA ALA A 145 -16.96 0.71 16.88
C ALA A 145 -17.31 1.62 15.70
N LEU A 146 -18.55 2.10 15.65
CA LEU A 146 -19.01 3.12 14.69
C LEU A 146 -18.79 4.50 15.29
N ASP A 147 -17.90 5.28 14.69
CA ASP A 147 -17.57 6.64 15.07
C ASP A 147 -18.18 7.66 14.12
N VAL A 148 -19.00 8.54 14.68
CA VAL A 148 -19.61 9.66 13.94
C VAL A 148 -19.38 10.96 14.70
N GLY A 149 -18.81 11.95 14.04
CA GLY A 149 -18.48 13.22 14.65
C GLY A 149 -17.55 14.06 13.81
N LYS A 150 -16.62 14.76 14.46
CA LYS A 150 -15.67 15.65 13.79
C LYS A 150 -14.32 15.74 14.48
N VAL A 151 -13.32 16.10 13.71
CA VAL A 151 -12.02 16.60 14.15
C VAL A 151 -12.03 18.11 13.99
N VAL A 152 -11.51 18.83 14.97
CA VAL A 152 -11.47 20.30 15.01
C VAL A 152 -10.04 20.74 15.24
N ALA A 153 -9.51 21.60 14.37
CA ALA A 153 -8.24 22.30 14.52
C ALA A 153 -8.50 23.79 14.79
N HIS A 154 -7.63 24.46 15.52
CA HIS A 154 -7.74 25.87 15.91
C HIS A 154 -9.10 26.18 16.59
N ALA A 155 -9.58 25.30 17.46
CA ALA A 155 -10.86 25.45 18.12
C ALA A 155 -11.02 26.79 18.83
N GLY A 156 -12.14 27.48 18.58
CA GLY A 156 -12.48 28.77 19.19
C GLY A 156 -11.71 29.98 18.62
N THR A 157 -11.01 29.81 17.50
CA THR A 157 -10.32 30.91 16.78
C THR A 157 -10.98 31.18 15.42
N PRO A 158 -10.72 32.34 14.77
CA PRO A 158 -11.21 32.60 13.43
C PRO A 158 -10.71 31.61 12.36
N GLU A 159 -9.58 30.95 12.61
CA GLU A 159 -8.97 29.95 11.73
C GLU A 159 -9.51 28.53 11.96
N GLN A 160 -10.56 28.37 12.79
CA GLN A 160 -11.13 27.04 13.07
C GLN A 160 -11.48 26.28 11.80
N ARG A 161 -11.00 25.06 11.73
CA ARG A 161 -11.28 24.12 10.64
C ARG A 161 -11.82 22.82 11.19
N GLU A 162 -12.71 22.19 10.44
CA GLU A 162 -13.34 20.94 10.83
C GLU A 162 -13.26 19.91 9.72
N SER A 163 -13.13 18.64 10.09
CA SER A 163 -13.25 17.49 9.19
C SER A 163 -14.23 16.47 9.77
N PRO A 164 -15.20 15.99 8.99
CA PRO A 164 -16.14 15.00 9.46
C PRO A 164 -15.45 13.66 9.72
N VAL A 165 -15.93 12.93 10.73
CA VAL A 165 -15.58 11.55 11.02
C VAL A 165 -16.81 10.68 10.80
N CYS A 166 -16.69 9.68 9.95
CA CYS A 166 -17.71 8.66 9.70
C CYS A 166 -16.99 7.35 9.35
N GLU A 167 -16.65 6.56 10.38
CA GLU A 167 -15.81 5.38 10.21
C GLU A 167 -16.27 4.23 11.10
N LEU A 168 -16.00 3.01 10.65
CA LEU A 168 -16.17 1.77 11.39
C LEU A 168 -14.81 1.17 11.70
N GLU A 169 -14.51 1.02 12.98
CA GLU A 169 -13.32 0.31 13.47
C GLU A 169 -13.73 -1.12 13.87
N LEU A 170 -12.92 -2.10 13.49
CA LEU A 170 -13.06 -3.51 13.88
C LEU A 170 -11.80 -3.92 14.60
N GLU A 171 -11.87 -4.17 15.89
CA GLU A 171 -10.73 -4.51 16.75
C GLU A 171 -10.82 -5.95 17.25
N LEU A 172 -9.73 -6.70 17.09
CA LEU A 172 -9.63 -8.06 17.63
C LEU A 172 -9.38 -8.05 19.14
N LYS A 173 -10.38 -8.38 19.92
CA LYS A 173 -10.24 -8.52 21.40
C LYS A 173 -9.65 -9.86 21.81
N ARG A 174 -10.04 -10.94 21.14
CA ARG A 174 -9.54 -12.32 21.40
C ARG A 174 -9.70 -13.20 20.17
N GLY A 175 -8.85 -14.22 20.08
CA GLY A 175 -8.95 -15.25 19.04
C GLY A 175 -8.05 -15.00 17.85
N ASP A 176 -8.45 -15.53 16.68
CA ASP A 176 -7.65 -15.52 15.47
C ASP A 176 -7.94 -14.31 14.58
N VAL A 177 -6.90 -13.76 13.97
CA VAL A 177 -6.99 -12.66 13.01
C VAL A 177 -7.84 -13.01 11.79
N GLN A 178 -7.96 -14.29 11.44
CA GLN A 178 -8.81 -14.74 10.32
C GLN A 178 -10.30 -14.50 10.60
N GLY A 179 -10.73 -14.56 11.85
CA GLY A 179 -12.08 -14.15 12.26
C GLY A 179 -12.33 -12.66 12.01
N LEU A 180 -11.35 -11.83 12.35
CA LEU A 180 -11.39 -10.38 12.06
C LEU A 180 -11.43 -10.11 10.55
N VAL A 181 -10.58 -10.78 9.76
CA VAL A 181 -10.56 -10.68 8.29
C VAL A 181 -11.91 -11.07 7.68
N SER A 182 -12.49 -12.18 8.12
CA SER A 182 -13.79 -12.66 7.64
C SER A 182 -14.92 -11.66 7.92
N LEU A 183 -14.93 -11.06 9.12
CA LEU A 183 -15.89 -10.03 9.47
C LEU A 183 -15.68 -8.76 8.64
N ALA A 184 -14.44 -8.31 8.51
CA ALA A 184 -14.05 -7.12 7.75
C ALA A 184 -14.44 -7.24 6.25
N ARG A 185 -14.14 -8.36 5.61
CA ARG A 185 -14.55 -8.64 4.21
C ARG A 185 -16.07 -8.59 4.06
N ARG A 186 -16.81 -9.24 4.95
CA ARG A 186 -18.27 -9.26 4.91
C ARG A 186 -18.86 -7.86 5.03
N TRP A 187 -18.39 -7.06 5.99
CA TRP A 187 -18.90 -5.71 6.20
C TRP A 187 -18.51 -4.75 5.08
N SER A 188 -17.28 -4.81 4.61
CA SER A 188 -16.82 -4.03 3.45
C SER A 188 -17.68 -4.32 2.22
N GLN A 189 -17.90 -5.59 1.89
CA GLN A 189 -18.70 -5.99 0.73
C GLN A 189 -20.18 -5.59 0.88
N GLN A 190 -20.76 -5.80 2.07
CA GLN A 190 -22.21 -5.59 2.32
C GLN A 190 -22.59 -4.11 2.35
N HIS A 191 -21.68 -3.26 2.82
CA HIS A 191 -21.96 -1.84 3.05
C HIS A 191 -21.14 -0.90 2.14
N GLY A 192 -20.28 -1.44 1.27
CA GLY A 192 -19.41 -0.65 0.40
C GLY A 192 -18.37 0.15 1.16
N LEU A 193 -17.87 -0.39 2.28
CA LEU A 193 -16.85 0.27 3.09
C LEU A 193 -15.49 0.15 2.41
N TRP A 194 -14.64 1.18 2.58
CA TRP A 194 -13.25 1.12 2.11
C TRP A 194 -12.26 1.33 3.23
N PHE A 195 -11.16 0.58 3.18
CA PHE A 195 -10.08 0.65 4.16
C PHE A 195 -9.40 2.01 4.14
N SER A 196 -9.12 2.57 5.31
CA SER A 196 -8.42 3.85 5.47
C SER A 196 -7.24 3.73 6.44
N THR A 197 -6.10 4.28 6.03
CA THR A 197 -4.92 4.44 6.89
C THR A 197 -4.96 5.72 7.71
N VAL A 198 -5.74 6.73 7.29
CA VAL A 198 -5.76 8.07 7.87
C VAL A 198 -6.38 8.05 9.25
N SER A 199 -5.61 8.31 10.30
CA SER A 199 -6.09 8.40 11.68
C SER A 199 -6.77 9.74 11.97
N LYS A 200 -7.56 9.81 13.05
CA LYS A 200 -8.16 11.06 13.54
C LYS A 200 -7.08 12.09 13.90
N ALA A 201 -5.95 11.64 14.45
CA ALA A 201 -4.80 12.49 14.76
C ALA A 201 -4.16 13.08 13.51
N GLU A 202 -3.91 12.26 12.50
CA GLU A 202 -3.36 12.69 11.21
C GLU A 202 -4.32 13.66 10.49
N ARG A 203 -5.63 13.37 10.50
CA ARG A 203 -6.66 14.25 9.94
C ARG A 203 -6.62 15.63 10.57
N GLY A 204 -6.42 15.71 11.89
CA GLY A 204 -6.26 16.97 12.61
C GLY A 204 -4.95 17.69 12.29
N ALA A 205 -3.83 16.96 12.15
CA ALA A 205 -2.55 17.53 11.74
C ALA A 205 -2.65 18.17 10.33
N ARG A 206 -3.34 17.52 9.40
CA ARG A 206 -3.61 18.06 8.06
C ARG A 206 -4.45 19.35 8.10
N LEU A 207 -5.48 19.40 8.97
CA LEU A 207 -6.28 20.61 9.17
C LEU A 207 -5.44 21.78 9.71
N LEU A 208 -4.53 21.51 10.66
CA LEU A 208 -3.61 22.51 11.21
C LEU A 208 -2.67 23.08 10.14
N ALA A 209 -2.13 22.21 9.30
CA ALA A 209 -1.22 22.58 8.24
C ALA A 209 -1.91 23.19 7.00
N ALA A 210 -3.25 23.26 6.98
CA ALA A 210 -4.04 23.59 5.78
C ALA A 210 -3.67 22.74 4.56
N GLN A 211 -3.29 21.50 4.81
CA GLN A 211 -2.79 20.59 3.80
C GLN A 211 -3.97 19.92 3.08
N GLU A 212 -4.18 20.28 1.82
CA GLU A 212 -5.23 19.69 0.97
C GLU A 212 -4.75 18.42 0.28
N THR A 213 -3.47 18.33 -0.04
CA THR A 213 -2.85 17.19 -0.72
C THR A 213 -1.78 16.56 0.16
N VAL A 214 -1.65 15.24 0.06
CA VAL A 214 -0.63 14.44 0.75
C VAL A 214 0.31 13.86 -0.28
N GLU A 215 1.60 13.89 0.00
CA GLU A 215 2.59 13.29 -0.88
C GLU A 215 2.35 11.79 -1.07
N ALA A 216 2.58 11.32 -2.29
CA ALA A 216 2.45 9.91 -2.63
C ALA A 216 3.52 9.07 -1.92
N VAL A 217 3.09 7.97 -1.32
CA VAL A 217 3.99 7.05 -0.62
C VAL A 217 4.71 6.15 -1.62
N LYS A 218 6.04 6.21 -1.60
CA LYS A 218 6.93 5.41 -2.45
C LYS A 218 7.29 4.07 -1.81
N ALA A 219 7.87 3.19 -2.62
CA ALA A 219 8.30 1.88 -2.18
C ALA A 219 9.51 1.94 -1.26
N GLU A 220 9.47 1.16 -0.18
CA GLU A 220 10.64 0.86 0.65
C GLU A 220 11.01 -0.63 0.54
N PRO A 221 12.28 -0.99 0.78
CA PRO A 221 12.70 -2.38 0.87
C PRO A 221 11.96 -3.12 1.99
N PRO A 222 11.70 -4.44 1.86
CA PRO A 222 11.14 -5.23 2.93
C PRO A 222 12.07 -5.28 4.14
N ARG A 223 11.49 -5.26 5.34
CA ARG A 223 12.22 -5.48 6.60
C ARG A 223 11.97 -6.90 7.06
N PHE A 224 13.03 -7.64 7.33
CA PHE A 224 12.96 -9.00 7.84
C PHE A 224 13.30 -9.00 9.32
N ALA A 225 12.42 -9.60 10.16
CA ALA A 225 12.63 -9.68 11.60
C ALA A 225 13.80 -10.61 11.97
N ASP A 226 14.06 -11.61 11.13
CA ASP A 226 15.16 -12.56 11.30
C ASP A 226 16.15 -12.43 10.13
N ARG A 227 17.43 -12.71 10.37
CA ARG A 227 18.49 -12.80 9.34
C ARG A 227 18.31 -14.02 8.43
N HIS A 228 17.65 -15.05 8.91
CA HIS A 228 17.41 -16.31 8.21
C HIS A 228 15.93 -16.69 8.21
N PRO A 229 15.04 -15.84 7.63
CA PRO A 229 13.63 -16.11 7.65
C PRO A 229 13.27 -17.33 6.79
N ASP A 230 12.26 -18.05 7.20
CA ASP A 230 11.64 -19.12 6.40
C ASP A 230 10.85 -18.54 5.20
N GLY A 231 10.34 -19.43 4.36
CA GLY A 231 9.64 -19.04 3.15
C GLY A 231 8.36 -18.24 3.42
N LEU A 232 7.62 -18.56 4.47
CA LEU A 232 6.38 -17.85 4.84
C LEU A 232 6.69 -16.46 5.40
N ALA A 233 7.71 -16.33 6.26
CA ALA A 233 8.16 -15.06 6.78
C ALA A 233 8.65 -14.12 5.66
N ILE A 234 9.40 -14.66 4.66
CA ILE A 234 9.81 -13.89 3.48
C ILE A 234 8.59 -13.38 2.71
N ARG A 235 7.62 -14.25 2.43
CA ARG A 235 6.40 -13.85 1.70
C ARG A 235 5.63 -12.75 2.45
N ARG A 236 5.44 -12.92 3.77
CA ARG A 236 4.74 -11.93 4.61
C ARG A 236 5.45 -10.57 4.61
N ALA A 237 6.77 -10.55 4.79
CA ALA A 237 7.56 -9.32 4.80
C ALA A 237 7.51 -8.59 3.44
N VAL A 238 7.60 -9.31 2.32
CA VAL A 238 7.52 -8.71 0.98
C VAL A 238 6.11 -8.19 0.69
N VAL A 239 5.06 -8.94 1.05
CA VAL A 239 3.67 -8.47 0.91
C VAL A 239 3.43 -7.25 1.79
N ALA A 240 3.92 -7.22 3.03
CA ALA A 240 3.82 -6.07 3.93
C ALA A 240 4.49 -4.82 3.35
N SER A 241 5.69 -4.94 2.75
CA SER A 241 6.36 -3.83 2.06
C SER A 241 5.53 -3.31 0.86
N CYS A 242 4.90 -4.20 0.09
CA CYS A 242 4.01 -3.77 -0.99
C CYS A 242 2.77 -3.04 -0.45
N LEU A 243 2.16 -3.55 0.63
CA LEU A 243 1.01 -2.92 1.29
C LEU A 243 1.36 -1.57 1.91
N ALA A 244 2.56 -1.41 2.48
CA ALA A 244 3.02 -0.13 3.02
C ALA A 244 3.05 0.98 1.96
N GLN A 245 3.36 0.65 0.69
CA GLN A 245 3.24 1.56 -0.43
C GLN A 245 1.79 1.71 -0.92
N MET A 246 1.03 0.62 -1.00
CA MET A 246 -0.29 0.60 -1.63
C MET A 246 -1.38 1.25 -0.77
N LEU A 247 -1.44 0.92 0.53
CA LEU A 247 -2.56 1.28 1.41
C LEU A 247 -2.72 2.80 1.60
N PRO A 248 -1.65 3.59 1.86
CA PRO A 248 -1.80 5.03 1.98
C PRO A 248 -2.31 5.67 0.68
N ASN A 249 -1.70 5.32 -0.46
CA ASN A 249 -2.13 5.84 -1.76
C ASN A 249 -3.57 5.43 -2.09
N ALA A 250 -3.94 4.17 -1.85
CA ALA A 250 -5.31 3.69 -2.05
C ALA A 250 -6.30 4.40 -1.14
N SER A 251 -5.92 4.69 0.11
CA SER A 251 -6.74 5.42 1.08
C SER A 251 -7.06 6.84 0.59
N GLU A 252 -6.05 7.58 0.08
CA GLU A 252 -6.24 8.92 -0.46
C GLU A 252 -7.11 8.91 -1.73
N ILE A 253 -6.83 8.01 -2.66
CA ILE A 253 -7.63 7.86 -3.89
C ILE A 253 -9.07 7.47 -3.56
N ALA A 254 -9.29 6.57 -2.60
CA ALA A 254 -10.63 6.20 -2.16
C ALA A 254 -11.35 7.37 -1.46
N ALA A 255 -10.63 8.27 -0.81
CA ALA A 255 -11.17 9.49 -0.22
C ALA A 255 -11.50 10.58 -1.25
N GLY A 256 -11.10 10.41 -2.52
CA GLY A 256 -11.43 11.32 -3.63
C GLY A 256 -10.22 12.01 -4.27
N SER A 257 -8.99 11.69 -3.86
CA SER A 257 -7.80 12.23 -4.51
C SER A 257 -7.71 11.77 -5.97
N THR A 258 -7.37 12.71 -6.83
CA THR A 258 -7.06 12.51 -8.26
C THR A 258 -5.58 12.72 -8.55
N ASP A 259 -4.76 12.83 -7.51
CA ASP A 259 -3.32 13.04 -7.65
C ASP A 259 -2.67 11.95 -8.50
N GLU A 260 -1.98 12.38 -9.55
CA GLU A 260 -1.39 11.49 -10.53
C GLU A 260 -0.27 10.63 -9.93
N GLU A 261 0.51 11.17 -8.99
CA GLU A 261 1.61 10.42 -8.40
C GLU A 261 1.09 9.36 -7.42
N GLN A 262 0.02 9.64 -6.67
CA GLN A 262 -0.62 8.63 -5.81
C GLN A 262 -1.16 7.45 -6.64
N ILE A 263 -1.83 7.74 -7.77
CA ILE A 263 -2.31 6.70 -8.70
C ILE A 263 -1.13 5.92 -9.28
N HIS A 264 -0.05 6.61 -9.65
CA HIS A 264 1.16 5.99 -10.16
C HIS A 264 1.81 5.06 -9.15
N GLN A 265 1.97 5.50 -7.90
CA GLN A 265 2.56 4.70 -6.83
C GLN A 265 1.69 3.51 -6.43
N LEU A 266 0.36 3.66 -6.43
CA LEU A 266 -0.56 2.53 -6.24
C LEU A 266 -0.36 1.47 -7.35
N ARG A 267 -0.27 1.89 -8.61
CA ARG A 267 -0.03 0.97 -9.74
C ARG A 267 1.34 0.29 -9.65
N ILE A 268 2.39 1.01 -9.21
CA ILE A 268 3.71 0.39 -8.95
C ILE A 268 3.57 -0.66 -7.84
N GLY A 269 2.92 -0.32 -6.72
CA GLY A 269 2.69 -1.24 -5.60
C GLY A 269 1.95 -2.52 -6.02
N ILE A 270 0.86 -2.39 -6.78
CA ILE A 270 0.13 -3.53 -7.34
C ILE A 270 1.05 -4.40 -8.22
N ARG A 271 1.89 -3.80 -9.04
CA ARG A 271 2.83 -4.52 -9.93
C ARG A 271 3.91 -5.27 -9.15
N ARG A 272 4.44 -4.64 -8.09
CA ARG A 272 5.39 -5.27 -7.15
C ARG A 272 4.74 -6.45 -6.44
N LEU A 273 3.54 -6.24 -5.89
CA LEU A 273 2.77 -7.28 -5.19
C LEU A 273 2.48 -8.48 -6.10
N ARG A 274 1.99 -8.25 -7.33
CA ARG A 274 1.75 -9.33 -8.31
C ARG A 274 3.01 -10.09 -8.66
N THR A 275 4.16 -9.41 -8.70
CA THR A 275 5.45 -10.08 -8.88
C THR A 275 5.77 -10.96 -7.66
N ALA A 276 5.59 -10.45 -6.45
CA ALA A 276 5.82 -11.19 -5.22
C ALA A 276 4.91 -12.43 -5.12
N LEU A 277 3.61 -12.28 -5.35
CA LEU A 277 2.65 -13.38 -5.32
C LEU A 277 3.05 -14.52 -6.28
N ARG A 278 3.53 -14.19 -7.48
CA ARG A 278 3.94 -15.16 -8.50
C ARG A 278 5.32 -15.77 -8.23
N GLU A 279 6.32 -14.93 -7.93
CA GLU A 279 7.71 -15.40 -7.87
C GLU A 279 8.07 -16.01 -6.51
N LEU A 280 7.27 -15.75 -5.45
CA LEU A 280 7.46 -16.31 -4.12
C LEU A 280 6.44 -17.41 -3.76
N ALA A 281 5.56 -17.82 -4.68
CA ALA A 281 4.54 -18.84 -4.42
C ALA A 281 5.14 -20.16 -3.91
N ASP A 282 6.23 -20.61 -4.54
CA ASP A 282 6.89 -21.87 -4.20
C ASP A 282 7.58 -21.87 -2.82
N LEU A 283 7.69 -20.71 -2.16
CA LEU A 283 8.20 -20.63 -0.78
C LEU A 283 7.21 -21.15 0.26
N ASP A 284 5.94 -21.25 -0.13
CA ASP A 284 4.86 -21.84 0.65
C ASP A 284 3.99 -22.69 -0.29
N PRO A 285 4.41 -23.92 -0.58
CA PRO A 285 3.74 -24.77 -1.56
C PRO A 285 2.29 -25.11 -1.19
N ALA A 286 1.97 -25.13 0.11
CA ALA A 286 0.63 -25.48 0.59
C ALA A 286 -0.42 -24.43 0.20
N SER A 287 -0.09 -23.13 0.31
CA SER A 287 -1.07 -22.08 0.10
C SER A 287 -0.68 -21.03 -0.96
N GLY A 288 0.60 -20.94 -1.29
CA GLY A 288 1.12 -19.84 -2.12
C GLY A 288 0.51 -19.74 -3.50
N VAL A 289 0.30 -20.85 -4.19
CA VAL A 289 -0.30 -20.89 -5.53
C VAL A 289 -1.79 -20.55 -5.47
N ALA A 290 -2.52 -21.12 -4.51
CA ALA A 290 -3.96 -20.87 -4.33
C ALA A 290 -4.22 -19.40 -3.97
N GLN A 291 -3.44 -18.83 -3.05
CA GLN A 291 -3.52 -17.41 -2.67
C GLN A 291 -3.22 -16.48 -3.86
N ALA A 292 -2.20 -16.80 -4.66
CA ALA A 292 -1.91 -16.02 -5.86
C ALA A 292 -3.07 -16.07 -6.86
N ALA A 293 -3.70 -17.22 -7.06
CA ALA A 293 -4.86 -17.38 -7.95
C ALA A 293 -6.09 -16.62 -7.45
N GLU A 294 -6.32 -16.57 -6.12
CA GLU A 294 -7.43 -15.81 -5.51
C GLU A 294 -7.20 -14.30 -5.61
N TRP A 295 -5.99 -13.82 -5.31
CA TRP A 295 -5.73 -12.39 -5.12
C TRP A 295 -5.32 -11.66 -6.40
N GLU A 296 -4.77 -12.37 -7.40
CA GLU A 296 -4.27 -11.71 -8.63
C GLU A 296 -5.39 -11.08 -9.48
N PRO A 297 -6.57 -11.70 -9.72
CA PRO A 297 -7.58 -11.13 -10.61
C PRO A 297 -8.06 -9.72 -10.20
N PRO A 298 -8.51 -9.44 -8.95
CA PRO A 298 -8.95 -8.10 -8.56
C PRO A 298 -7.84 -7.05 -8.65
N LEU A 299 -6.58 -7.46 -8.40
CA LEU A 299 -5.41 -6.58 -8.56
C LEU A 299 -5.14 -6.24 -10.03
N VAL A 300 -5.35 -7.19 -10.95
CA VAL A 300 -5.22 -6.97 -12.40
C VAL A 300 -6.28 -6.01 -12.90
N ASP A 301 -7.53 -6.21 -12.46
CA ASP A 301 -8.66 -5.38 -12.90
C ASP A 301 -8.49 -3.94 -12.42
N ALA A 302 -8.15 -3.71 -11.15
CA ALA A 302 -7.85 -2.39 -10.63
C ALA A 302 -6.65 -1.75 -11.34
N PHE A 303 -5.57 -2.51 -11.57
CA PHE A 303 -4.38 -2.03 -12.28
C PHE A 303 -4.72 -1.56 -13.71
N ARG A 304 -5.55 -2.31 -14.44
CA ARG A 304 -5.97 -1.99 -15.81
C ARG A 304 -6.88 -0.77 -15.82
N ALA A 305 -7.88 -0.73 -14.94
CA ALA A 305 -8.82 0.38 -14.86
C ALA A 305 -8.13 1.69 -14.48
N LEU A 306 -7.24 1.70 -13.48
CA LEU A 306 -6.43 2.86 -13.11
C LEU A 306 -5.45 3.30 -14.22
N GLY A 307 -5.17 2.44 -15.19
CA GLY A 307 -4.25 2.71 -16.29
C GLY A 307 -4.91 3.16 -17.58
N ALA A 308 -6.17 2.84 -17.79
CA ALA A 308 -6.80 2.93 -19.10
C ALA A 308 -6.81 4.36 -19.68
N LEU A 309 -7.14 5.36 -18.86
CA LEU A 309 -7.13 6.76 -19.29
C LEU A 309 -5.72 7.34 -19.24
N ARG A 310 -5.05 7.20 -18.11
CA ARG A 310 -3.76 7.84 -17.85
C ARG A 310 -2.64 7.38 -18.78
N ASP A 311 -2.58 6.08 -19.12
CA ASP A 311 -1.50 5.56 -19.97
C ASP A 311 -1.54 6.19 -21.37
N ARG A 312 -2.74 6.49 -21.91
CA ARG A 312 -2.92 7.18 -23.21
C ARG A 312 -2.50 8.64 -23.11
N GLU A 313 -3.00 9.38 -22.12
CA GLU A 313 -2.67 10.79 -21.88
C GLU A 313 -1.17 10.99 -21.65
N GLN A 314 -0.55 10.17 -20.80
CA GLN A 314 0.87 10.27 -20.52
C GLN A 314 1.73 10.01 -21.77
N VAL A 315 1.36 9.03 -22.58
CA VAL A 315 2.07 8.73 -23.83
C VAL A 315 1.97 9.92 -24.80
N VAL A 316 0.79 10.52 -24.95
CA VAL A 316 0.60 11.71 -25.79
C VAL A 316 1.39 12.91 -25.25
N LYS A 317 1.32 13.16 -23.94
CA LYS A 317 2.06 14.23 -23.25
C LYS A 317 3.57 14.14 -23.45
N LEU A 318 4.12 12.92 -23.47
CA LEU A 318 5.55 12.69 -23.74
C LEU A 318 5.90 12.74 -25.23
N ALA A 319 4.98 12.34 -26.11
CA ALA A 319 5.18 12.30 -27.56
C ALA A 319 5.08 13.69 -28.22
N GLN A 320 4.12 14.51 -27.81
CA GLN A 320 3.82 15.81 -28.45
C GLN A 320 5.02 16.76 -28.54
N PRO A 321 5.83 17.02 -27.48
CA PRO A 321 6.98 17.91 -27.60
C PRO A 321 7.98 17.43 -28.64
N ARG A 322 8.24 16.13 -28.70
CA ARG A 322 9.17 15.51 -29.65
C ARG A 322 8.66 15.60 -31.10
N LEU A 323 7.36 15.42 -31.28
CA LEU A 323 6.72 15.55 -32.59
C LEU A 323 6.72 17.00 -33.07
N ARG A 324 6.47 17.98 -32.19
CA ARG A 324 6.55 19.42 -32.55
C ARG A 324 7.97 19.80 -32.95
N GLU A 325 8.98 19.34 -32.22
CA GLU A 325 10.39 19.57 -32.58
C GLU A 325 10.73 18.98 -33.96
N ALA A 326 10.11 17.84 -34.30
CA ALA A 326 10.27 17.20 -35.62
C ALA A 326 9.43 17.86 -36.74
N GLY A 327 8.68 18.94 -36.47
CA GLY A 327 7.87 19.65 -37.43
C GLY A 327 6.46 19.07 -37.68
N ALA A 328 5.96 18.27 -36.72
CA ALA A 328 4.60 17.74 -36.82
C ALA A 328 3.53 18.84 -36.80
N PRO A 329 2.43 18.70 -37.55
CA PRO A 329 1.27 19.57 -37.41
C PRO A 329 0.69 19.45 -36.00
N ASP A 330 0.10 20.56 -35.51
CA ASP A 330 -0.57 20.53 -34.19
C ASP A 330 -1.82 19.65 -34.28
N PHE A 331 -1.79 18.58 -33.46
CA PHE A 331 -2.84 17.57 -33.50
C PHE A 331 -2.86 16.80 -32.15
N ASP A 332 -4.07 16.68 -31.60
CA ASP A 332 -4.31 15.85 -30.41
C ASP A 332 -5.03 14.54 -30.80
N PRO A 333 -4.38 13.38 -30.66
CA PRO A 333 -4.99 12.10 -31.00
C PRO A 333 -6.14 11.69 -30.06
N LEU A 334 -6.27 12.33 -28.89
CA LEU A 334 -7.29 12.03 -27.88
C LEU A 334 -8.52 12.93 -27.95
N ALA A 335 -8.50 14.01 -28.73
CA ALA A 335 -9.59 14.99 -28.79
C ALA A 335 -10.98 14.41 -29.13
N ALA A 336 -11.07 13.23 -29.72
CA ALA A 336 -12.32 12.53 -30.00
C ALA A 336 -12.80 11.58 -28.91
N ASP A 337 -11.97 11.34 -27.88
CA ASP A 337 -12.24 10.34 -26.81
C ASP A 337 -12.97 10.96 -25.60
N ASP A 338 -13.17 12.28 -25.56
CA ASP A 338 -13.77 13.02 -24.42
C ASP A 338 -15.15 12.48 -24.00
N ALA A 339 -15.96 12.02 -24.95
CA ALA A 339 -17.28 11.45 -24.66
C ALA A 339 -17.22 10.08 -23.98
N ALA A 340 -16.23 9.25 -24.34
CA ALA A 340 -16.02 7.94 -23.72
C ALA A 340 -15.35 8.04 -22.34
N ALA A 341 -14.58 9.11 -22.10
CA ALA A 341 -13.95 9.40 -20.83
C ALA A 341 -14.97 9.80 -19.74
N ALA A 342 -16.09 10.42 -20.12
CA ALA A 342 -17.12 10.86 -19.19
C ALA A 342 -17.85 9.71 -18.47
N ASP A 343 -17.93 8.53 -19.08
CA ASP A 343 -18.59 7.33 -18.53
C ASP A 343 -17.60 6.40 -17.79
N ALA A 344 -16.32 6.70 -17.79
CA ALA A 344 -15.32 5.85 -17.13
C ALA A 344 -15.40 6.00 -15.59
N PRO A 345 -15.25 4.90 -14.82
CA PRO A 345 -15.25 4.97 -13.37
C PRO A 345 -14.08 5.84 -12.87
N SER A 346 -14.36 6.70 -11.89
CA SER A 346 -13.31 7.50 -11.27
C SER A 346 -12.23 6.62 -10.60
N PRO A 347 -10.99 7.10 -10.41
CA PRO A 347 -9.98 6.38 -9.64
C PRO A 347 -10.48 5.96 -8.25
N GLY A 348 -11.27 6.82 -7.59
CA GLY A 348 -11.91 6.53 -6.32
C GLY A 348 -12.89 5.35 -6.40
N ASP A 349 -13.71 5.27 -7.45
CA ASP A 349 -14.67 4.17 -7.62
C ASP A 349 -13.95 2.85 -7.87
N ILE A 350 -12.86 2.87 -8.64
CA ILE A 350 -12.03 1.68 -8.90
C ILE A 350 -11.44 1.14 -7.59
N VAL A 351 -10.88 2.04 -6.77
CA VAL A 351 -10.26 1.64 -5.50
C VAL A 351 -11.31 1.23 -4.46
N ARG A 352 -12.49 1.85 -4.44
CA ARG A 352 -13.63 1.46 -3.57
C ARG A 352 -14.34 0.19 -4.00
N ALA A 353 -14.05 -0.34 -5.19
CA ALA A 353 -14.70 -1.56 -5.68
C ALA A 353 -14.57 -2.72 -4.67
N PRO A 354 -15.67 -3.43 -4.33
CA PRO A 354 -15.67 -4.45 -3.29
C PRO A 354 -14.64 -5.56 -3.50
N ALA A 355 -14.39 -5.95 -4.75
CA ALA A 355 -13.39 -6.97 -5.08
C ALA A 355 -11.96 -6.51 -4.70
N PHE A 356 -11.61 -5.24 -4.99
CA PHE A 356 -10.32 -4.66 -4.64
C PHE A 356 -10.18 -4.49 -3.12
N GLN A 357 -11.22 -4.01 -2.43
CA GLN A 357 -11.22 -3.88 -0.98
C GLN A 357 -11.09 -5.24 -0.27
N ASN A 358 -11.78 -6.27 -0.75
CA ASN A 358 -11.68 -7.62 -0.21
C ASN A 358 -10.27 -8.20 -0.32
N VAL A 359 -9.58 -7.98 -1.44
CA VAL A 359 -8.21 -8.45 -1.59
C VAL A 359 -7.25 -7.68 -0.69
N LEU A 360 -7.43 -6.38 -0.49
CA LEU A 360 -6.62 -5.61 0.47
C LEU A 360 -6.78 -6.15 1.89
N VAL A 361 -8.01 -6.39 2.34
CA VAL A 361 -8.30 -6.96 3.66
C VAL A 361 -7.67 -8.35 3.83
N SER A 362 -7.75 -9.21 2.81
CA SER A 362 -7.12 -10.54 2.84
C SER A 362 -5.60 -10.48 2.93
N LEU A 363 -4.96 -9.60 2.16
CA LEU A 363 -3.51 -9.38 2.16
C LEU A 363 -3.02 -8.82 3.51
N ILE A 364 -3.75 -7.87 4.09
CA ILE A 364 -3.44 -7.33 5.42
C ILE A 364 -3.52 -8.46 6.46
N GLY A 365 -4.60 -9.25 6.43
CA GLY A 365 -4.76 -10.41 7.32
C GLY A 365 -3.64 -11.45 7.16
N PHE A 366 -3.20 -11.72 5.92
CA PHE A 366 -2.07 -12.61 5.67
C PHE A 366 -0.77 -12.13 6.33
N THR A 367 -0.50 -10.82 6.30
CA THR A 367 0.70 -10.26 6.93
C THR A 367 0.63 -10.23 8.46
N ALA A 368 -0.57 -10.16 9.03
CA ALA A 368 -0.80 -10.08 10.47
C ALA A 368 -0.99 -11.45 11.15
N ALA A 369 -1.21 -12.53 10.38
CA ALA A 369 -1.42 -13.86 10.93
C ALA A 369 -0.16 -14.34 11.65
N LYS A 370 -0.34 -14.83 12.88
CA LYS A 370 0.75 -15.51 13.62
C LYS A 370 1.18 -16.77 12.86
N PRO A 371 2.45 -17.18 12.98
CA PRO A 371 2.84 -18.52 12.55
C PRO A 371 1.91 -19.54 13.22
N ALA A 372 1.33 -20.46 12.46
CA ALA A 372 0.61 -21.58 13.06
C ALA A 372 1.59 -22.33 13.96
N GLU A 373 1.25 -22.50 15.24
CA GLU A 373 1.93 -23.48 16.09
C GLU A 373 1.74 -24.82 15.37
N SER A 374 2.85 -25.48 15.05
CA SER A 374 2.85 -26.75 14.33
C SER A 374 2.09 -27.77 15.17
N GLU A 375 0.84 -28.05 14.83
CA GLU A 375 0.17 -29.23 15.37
C GLU A 375 0.96 -30.46 14.90
N PRO A 376 1.18 -31.47 15.79
CA PRO A 376 1.87 -32.70 15.41
C PRO A 376 1.09 -33.37 14.26
N VAL A 377 1.75 -33.51 13.13
CA VAL A 377 1.22 -34.13 11.91
C VAL A 377 0.87 -35.58 12.22
N THR A 378 -0.43 -35.92 12.16
CA THR A 378 -0.88 -37.31 12.10
C THR A 378 -0.54 -37.87 10.71
N GLU A 379 -0.07 -39.13 10.66
CA GLU A 379 0.39 -39.84 9.47
C GLU A 379 -0.68 -39.83 8.35
N GLY A 380 -0.40 -39.09 7.33
CA GLY A 380 -1.09 -38.99 6.05
C GLY A 380 -0.44 -37.84 5.30
N ASP A 381 -0.04 -38.02 4.04
CA ASP A 381 0.79 -37.12 3.23
C ASP A 381 0.89 -35.67 3.75
N PRO A 382 2.03 -35.22 4.23
CA PRO A 382 2.13 -33.91 4.87
C PRO A 382 1.80 -32.82 3.83
N PRO A 383 0.91 -31.87 4.14
CA PRO A 383 0.89 -30.62 3.38
C PRO A 383 2.31 -30.10 3.39
N SER A 384 2.89 -29.83 2.22
CA SER A 384 4.28 -29.41 2.10
C SER A 384 4.49 -28.15 2.95
N ALA A 385 5.24 -28.28 4.04
CA ALA A 385 5.54 -27.18 4.94
C ALA A 385 6.20 -26.03 4.17
N PRO A 386 6.08 -24.77 4.64
CA PRO A 386 6.83 -23.66 4.07
C PRO A 386 8.33 -23.99 4.01
N ALA A 387 9.00 -23.52 2.95
CA ALA A 387 10.44 -23.74 2.78
C ALA A 387 11.21 -23.19 3.98
N ASN A 388 12.07 -23.99 4.58
CA ASN A 388 12.97 -23.51 5.63
C ASN A 388 13.95 -22.46 5.09
N ALA A 389 14.66 -21.75 5.96
CA ALA A 389 15.51 -20.62 5.59
C ALA A 389 16.56 -20.96 4.50
N ASN A 390 17.20 -22.12 4.59
CA ASN A 390 18.20 -22.54 3.60
C ASN A 390 17.56 -22.88 2.24
N GLU A 391 16.45 -23.57 2.29
CA GLU A 391 15.68 -23.93 1.10
C GLU A 391 15.10 -22.68 0.43
N ALA A 392 14.52 -21.77 1.19
CA ALA A 392 14.02 -20.49 0.69
C ALA A 392 15.12 -19.69 -0.03
N ARG A 393 16.30 -19.54 0.58
CA ARG A 393 17.45 -18.89 -0.09
C ARG A 393 17.89 -19.62 -1.36
N ARG A 394 17.88 -20.95 -1.38
CA ARG A 394 18.19 -21.75 -2.58
C ARG A 394 17.17 -21.51 -3.69
N LEU A 395 15.88 -21.51 -3.37
CA LEU A 395 14.80 -21.25 -4.32
C LEU A 395 14.89 -19.83 -4.90
N LEU A 396 15.13 -18.82 -4.06
CA LEU A 396 15.30 -17.43 -4.48
C LEU A 396 16.49 -17.26 -5.44
N ARG A 397 17.66 -17.86 -5.12
CA ARG A 397 18.83 -17.87 -6.03
C ARG A 397 18.48 -18.49 -7.39
N LYS A 398 17.81 -19.63 -7.38
CA LYS A 398 17.38 -20.32 -8.61
C LYS A 398 16.41 -19.44 -9.43
N ARG A 399 15.49 -18.76 -8.76
CA ARG A 399 14.50 -17.89 -9.39
C ARG A 399 15.14 -16.65 -10.03
N LEU A 400 15.98 -15.92 -9.28
CA LEU A 400 16.74 -14.77 -9.78
C LEU A 400 17.62 -15.17 -10.96
N GLN A 401 18.37 -16.28 -10.85
CA GLN A 401 19.24 -16.76 -11.91
C GLN A 401 18.45 -17.16 -13.18
N ARG A 402 17.28 -17.76 -13.02
CA ARG A 402 16.39 -18.11 -14.14
C ARG A 402 15.90 -16.86 -14.87
N LEU A 403 15.38 -15.87 -14.15
CA LEU A 403 14.90 -14.62 -14.73
C LEU A 403 16.02 -13.86 -15.43
N HIS A 404 17.18 -13.75 -14.79
CA HIS A 404 18.37 -13.11 -15.36
C HIS A 404 18.79 -13.76 -16.68
N LYS A 405 18.96 -15.09 -16.70
CA LYS A 405 19.29 -15.83 -17.92
C LYS A 405 18.26 -15.66 -19.05
N GLN A 406 16.96 -15.61 -18.68
CA GLN A 406 15.90 -15.41 -19.66
C GLN A 406 15.93 -14.00 -20.26
N VAL A 407 16.24 -12.97 -19.44
CA VAL A 407 16.36 -11.59 -19.91
C VAL A 407 17.53 -11.46 -20.88
N LEU A 408 18.68 -12.06 -20.57
CA LEU A 408 19.85 -12.03 -21.45
C LEU A 408 19.59 -12.74 -22.78
N ARG A 409 19.13 -13.99 -22.73
CA ARG A 409 18.84 -14.78 -23.93
C ARG A 409 17.88 -14.09 -24.90
N ASP A 410 16.80 -13.52 -24.35
CA ASP A 410 15.81 -12.83 -25.17
C ASP A 410 16.32 -11.44 -25.58
N GLY A 411 17.18 -10.83 -24.75
CA GLY A 411 17.85 -9.57 -25.03
C GLY A 411 18.79 -9.63 -26.22
N GLU A 412 19.59 -10.70 -26.36
CA GLU A 412 20.48 -10.93 -27.52
C GLU A 412 19.74 -10.91 -28.86
N ARG A 413 18.49 -11.40 -28.86
CA ARG A 413 17.64 -11.53 -30.06
C ARG A 413 16.58 -10.43 -30.17
N PHE A 414 16.61 -9.40 -29.34
CA PHE A 414 15.51 -8.46 -29.16
C PHE A 414 15.02 -7.83 -30.48
N GLU A 415 15.94 -7.49 -31.39
CA GLU A 415 15.62 -6.89 -32.70
C GLU A 415 14.81 -7.82 -33.61
N SER A 416 15.05 -9.14 -33.52
CA SER A 416 14.37 -10.15 -34.35
C SER A 416 13.05 -10.69 -33.74
N LEU A 417 12.71 -10.26 -32.51
CA LEU A 417 11.50 -10.70 -31.85
C LEU A 417 10.27 -9.95 -32.37
N ASP A 418 9.13 -10.62 -32.40
CA ASP A 418 7.83 -9.98 -32.63
C ASP A 418 7.47 -9.02 -31.48
N THR A 419 6.54 -8.09 -31.76
CA THR A 419 6.12 -7.05 -30.80
C THR A 419 5.63 -7.60 -29.46
N GLU A 420 4.87 -8.72 -29.50
CA GLU A 420 4.35 -9.33 -28.26
C GLU A 420 5.48 -9.91 -27.42
N THR A 421 6.46 -10.55 -28.06
CA THR A 421 7.64 -11.10 -27.40
C THR A 421 8.56 -10.00 -26.86
N GLN A 422 8.76 -8.90 -27.59
CA GLN A 422 9.46 -7.70 -27.11
C GLN A 422 8.79 -7.14 -25.84
N HIS A 423 7.48 -7.07 -25.82
CA HIS A 423 6.73 -6.66 -24.62
C HIS A 423 6.90 -7.65 -23.46
N ARG A 424 6.96 -8.96 -23.74
CA ARG A 424 7.25 -9.98 -22.72
C ARG A 424 8.65 -9.83 -22.12
N VAL A 425 9.67 -9.45 -22.91
CA VAL A 425 11.03 -9.16 -22.42
C VAL A 425 10.98 -8.00 -21.41
N ARG A 426 10.31 -6.88 -21.74
CA ARG A 426 10.12 -5.75 -20.83
C ARG A 426 9.45 -6.16 -19.53
N LYS A 427 8.35 -6.94 -19.59
CA LYS A 427 7.67 -7.47 -18.41
C LYS A 427 8.59 -8.35 -17.57
N ARG A 428 9.45 -9.15 -18.21
CA ARG A 428 10.40 -10.04 -17.53
C ARG A 428 11.51 -9.26 -16.83
N LEU A 429 12.05 -8.21 -17.46
CA LEU A 429 13.04 -7.34 -16.85
C LEU A 429 12.47 -6.62 -15.62
N LYS A 430 11.24 -6.08 -15.71
CA LYS A 430 10.55 -5.49 -14.56
C LYS A 430 10.36 -6.51 -13.42
N ARG A 431 9.99 -7.74 -13.76
CA ARG A 431 9.82 -8.83 -12.78
C ARG A 431 11.14 -9.18 -12.09
N LEU A 432 12.23 -9.28 -12.87
CA LEU A 432 13.57 -9.50 -12.32
C LEU A 432 13.96 -8.38 -11.34
N ARG A 433 13.73 -7.12 -11.71
CA ARG A 433 14.04 -5.99 -10.86
C ARG A 433 13.23 -6.04 -9.56
N TYR A 434 11.91 -6.16 -9.63
CA TYR A 434 11.06 -6.16 -8.43
C TYR A 434 11.36 -7.34 -7.49
N LEU A 435 11.65 -8.52 -8.05
CA LEU A 435 12.10 -9.64 -7.22
C LEU A 435 13.45 -9.34 -6.58
N ALA A 436 14.42 -8.83 -7.34
CA ALA A 436 15.75 -8.47 -6.83
C ALA A 436 15.65 -7.42 -5.70
N GLU A 437 14.90 -6.34 -5.90
CA GLU A 437 14.63 -5.32 -4.87
C GLU A 437 14.01 -5.92 -3.60
N SER A 438 13.03 -6.82 -3.76
CA SER A 438 12.33 -7.42 -2.63
C SER A 438 13.18 -8.38 -1.81
N VAL A 439 14.18 -9.03 -2.40
CA VAL A 439 14.98 -10.03 -1.69
C VAL A 439 16.43 -9.61 -1.46
N ALA A 440 16.84 -8.44 -1.95
CA ALA A 440 18.19 -7.90 -1.77
C ALA A 440 18.65 -7.93 -0.31
N PRO A 441 17.82 -7.51 0.69
CA PRO A 441 18.25 -7.50 2.08
C PRO A 441 18.58 -8.87 2.67
N LEU A 442 18.15 -9.97 2.02
CA LEU A 442 18.50 -11.33 2.44
C LEU A 442 19.90 -11.77 2.00
N PHE A 443 20.49 -11.09 1.02
CA PHE A 443 21.78 -11.48 0.40
C PHE A 443 22.89 -10.46 0.63
N ASP A 444 22.53 -9.22 0.95
CA ASP A 444 23.48 -8.12 1.16
C ASP A 444 23.29 -7.58 2.58
N GLU A 445 24.30 -7.79 3.44
CA GLU A 445 24.26 -7.33 4.84
C GLU A 445 24.42 -5.80 4.95
N LYS A 446 25.00 -5.18 3.93
CA LYS A 446 25.12 -3.73 3.81
C LYS A 446 23.96 -3.22 2.94
N GLN A 447 22.92 -2.73 3.57
CA GLN A 447 21.78 -2.07 2.90
C GLN A 447 22.16 -0.69 2.31
N GLU A 448 23.37 -0.53 1.84
CA GLU A 448 23.86 0.70 1.24
C GLU A 448 23.64 0.64 -0.29
N ASP A 449 23.32 1.78 -0.87
CA ASP A 449 23.18 1.94 -2.34
C ASP A 449 24.39 1.45 -3.13
N ASP A 450 25.57 1.39 -2.49
CA ASP A 450 26.83 0.88 -3.06
C ASP A 450 27.09 -0.61 -2.73
N GLY A 451 26.15 -1.30 -2.07
CA GLY A 451 26.20 -2.76 -1.88
C GLY A 451 26.13 -3.53 -3.20
N ALA A 452 26.39 -4.84 -3.14
CA ALA A 452 26.37 -5.69 -4.33
C ALA A 452 25.00 -5.71 -5.01
N ALA A 453 23.92 -5.67 -4.22
CA ALA A 453 22.55 -5.59 -4.72
C ALA A 453 22.25 -4.23 -5.36
N GLY A 454 22.67 -3.12 -4.74
CA GLY A 454 22.50 -1.78 -5.29
C GLY A 454 23.19 -1.62 -6.65
N ARG A 455 24.44 -2.07 -6.76
CA ARG A 455 25.19 -2.07 -8.04
C ARG A 455 24.48 -2.89 -9.13
N TYR A 456 23.95 -4.08 -8.78
CA TYR A 456 23.18 -4.88 -9.71
C TYR A 456 21.91 -4.17 -10.19
N LEU A 457 21.13 -3.59 -9.27
CA LEU A 457 19.91 -2.86 -9.58
C LEU A 457 20.19 -1.63 -10.45
N LYS A 458 21.25 -0.87 -10.14
CA LYS A 458 21.72 0.26 -10.97
C LYS A 458 22.07 -0.20 -12.40
N ALA A 459 22.68 -1.38 -12.56
CA ALA A 459 23.02 -1.93 -13.88
C ALA A 459 21.79 -2.31 -14.73
N LEU A 460 20.61 -2.52 -14.12
CA LEU A 460 19.37 -2.77 -14.85
C LEU A 460 18.72 -1.50 -15.41
N HIS A 461 19.00 -0.30 -14.86
CA HIS A 461 18.32 0.95 -15.21
C HIS A 461 18.42 1.28 -16.71
N PRO A 462 19.61 1.25 -17.37
CA PRO A 462 19.71 1.59 -18.79
C PRO A 462 18.82 0.72 -19.69
N ALA A 463 18.69 -0.57 -19.35
CA ALA A 463 17.83 -1.48 -20.10
C ALA A 463 16.34 -1.22 -19.82
N GLN A 464 15.98 -0.78 -18.60
CA GLN A 464 14.61 -0.40 -18.28
C GLN A 464 14.20 0.87 -19.02
N ASP A 465 15.08 1.86 -19.08
CA ASP A 465 14.83 3.12 -19.76
C ASP A 465 14.68 2.90 -21.27
N ALA A 466 15.62 2.17 -21.89
CA ALA A 466 15.53 1.85 -23.31
C ALA A 466 14.27 1.04 -23.68
N LEU A 467 13.91 0.02 -22.89
CA LEU A 467 12.68 -0.74 -23.09
C LEU A 467 11.43 0.06 -22.73
N GLY A 468 11.53 1.03 -21.82
CA GLY A 468 10.49 1.99 -21.49
C GLY A 468 10.18 2.85 -22.70
N GLU A 469 11.17 3.57 -23.22
CA GLU A 469 11.04 4.44 -24.39
C GLU A 469 10.54 3.67 -25.62
N PHE A 470 11.12 2.51 -25.90
CA PHE A 470 10.70 1.67 -27.03
C PHE A 470 9.23 1.25 -26.94
N ASN A 471 8.74 0.89 -25.73
CA ASN A 471 7.34 0.55 -25.51
C ASN A 471 6.41 1.77 -25.63
N ASP A 472 6.82 2.92 -25.10
CA ASP A 472 6.01 4.12 -25.09
C ASP A 472 5.88 4.67 -26.53
N GLU A 473 6.93 4.60 -27.35
CA GLU A 473 6.87 4.87 -28.80
C GLU A 473 5.94 3.86 -29.53
N ALA A 474 5.92 2.59 -29.14
CA ALA A 474 5.02 1.59 -29.74
C ALA A 474 3.55 1.86 -29.37
N VAL A 475 3.26 2.30 -28.14
CA VAL A 475 1.91 2.69 -27.71
C VAL A 475 1.49 3.98 -28.43
N ALA A 476 2.38 4.98 -28.53
CA ALA A 476 2.12 6.19 -29.29
C ALA A 476 1.80 5.89 -30.77
N LEU A 477 2.61 5.04 -31.40
CA LEU A 477 2.37 4.60 -32.78
C LEU A 477 0.98 3.98 -32.96
N ALA A 478 0.53 3.15 -32.02
CA ALA A 478 -0.80 2.55 -32.07
C ALA A 478 -1.91 3.60 -31.96
N LEU A 479 -1.77 4.54 -31.00
CA LEU A 479 -2.72 5.65 -30.82
C LEU A 479 -2.83 6.55 -32.06
N TYR A 480 -1.69 6.97 -32.62
CA TYR A 480 -1.70 7.82 -33.81
C TYR A 480 -2.18 7.09 -35.07
N ARG A 481 -2.01 5.77 -35.18
CA ARG A 481 -2.62 4.95 -36.25
C ARG A 481 -4.14 4.95 -36.14
N GLU A 482 -4.68 4.74 -34.97
CA GLU A 482 -6.12 4.82 -34.72
C GLU A 482 -6.67 6.23 -35.05
N ALA A 483 -5.96 7.27 -34.63
CA ALA A 483 -6.34 8.66 -34.94
C ALA A 483 -6.23 9.00 -36.44
N ALA A 484 -5.29 8.37 -37.16
CA ALA A 484 -5.10 8.58 -38.60
C ALA A 484 -6.27 8.08 -39.47
N GLU A 485 -7.11 7.21 -38.95
CA GLU A 485 -8.37 6.83 -39.60
C GLU A 485 -9.38 7.98 -39.66
N ARG A 486 -9.25 8.96 -38.78
CA ARG A 486 -10.15 10.11 -38.62
C ARG A 486 -9.54 11.42 -39.10
N ASP A 487 -8.21 11.58 -38.96
CA ASP A 487 -7.50 12.82 -39.31
C ASP A 487 -6.12 12.52 -39.92
N ALA A 488 -5.95 12.95 -41.18
CA ALA A 488 -4.71 12.72 -41.92
C ALA A 488 -3.45 13.34 -41.27
N ARG A 489 -3.58 14.36 -40.42
CA ARG A 489 -2.45 14.98 -39.72
C ARG A 489 -1.70 13.96 -38.83
N ALA A 490 -2.40 12.98 -38.33
CA ALA A 490 -1.81 11.91 -37.49
C ALA A 490 -0.77 11.05 -38.23
N TRP A 491 -0.82 10.99 -39.58
CA TRP A 491 0.13 10.22 -40.40
C TRP A 491 1.58 10.70 -40.24
N PHE A 492 1.81 11.98 -39.93
CA PHE A 492 3.16 12.44 -39.62
C PHE A 492 3.77 11.67 -38.44
N ALA A 493 3.02 11.59 -37.34
CA ALA A 493 3.46 10.86 -36.14
C ALA A 493 3.63 9.35 -36.41
N VAL A 494 2.74 8.74 -37.21
CA VAL A 494 2.86 7.34 -37.63
C VAL A 494 4.16 7.09 -38.37
N GLY A 495 4.51 7.96 -39.34
CA GLY A 495 5.75 7.89 -40.10
C GLY A 495 6.97 8.06 -39.18
N TRP A 496 6.94 9.07 -38.31
CA TRP A 496 8.02 9.40 -37.39
C TRP A 496 8.34 8.27 -36.41
N PHE A 497 7.33 7.71 -35.72
CA PHE A 497 7.52 6.58 -34.81
C PHE A 497 7.93 5.29 -35.54
N THR A 498 7.39 5.06 -36.76
CA THR A 498 7.77 3.88 -37.56
C THR A 498 9.24 3.91 -37.92
N ALA A 499 9.77 5.07 -38.36
CA ALA A 499 11.18 5.24 -38.71
C ALA A 499 12.14 5.03 -37.52
N ARG A 500 11.70 5.33 -36.31
CA ARG A 500 12.53 5.18 -35.09
C ARG A 500 12.56 3.77 -34.52
N ARG A 501 11.63 2.92 -34.95
CA ARG A 501 11.44 1.58 -34.34
C ARG A 501 12.68 0.70 -34.37
N GLU A 502 13.41 0.68 -35.49
CA GLU A 502 14.64 -0.11 -35.65
C GLU A 502 15.75 0.40 -34.72
N ALA A 503 15.96 1.70 -34.68
CA ALA A 503 16.96 2.32 -33.79
C ALA A 503 16.63 2.06 -32.31
N GLY A 504 15.37 2.16 -31.90
CA GLY A 504 14.90 1.86 -30.56
C GLY A 504 15.10 0.38 -30.17
N ALA A 505 14.81 -0.55 -31.10
CA ALA A 505 15.06 -1.97 -30.88
C ALA A 505 16.57 -2.28 -30.71
N LYS A 506 17.43 -1.65 -31.52
CA LYS A 506 18.89 -1.77 -31.42
C LYS A 506 19.42 -1.19 -30.10
N ALA A 507 18.92 -0.04 -29.67
CA ALA A 507 19.27 0.56 -28.38
C ALA A 507 18.85 -0.35 -27.21
N SER A 508 17.63 -0.89 -27.26
CA SER A 508 17.11 -1.84 -26.26
C SER A 508 17.97 -3.11 -26.18
N ARG A 509 18.34 -3.71 -27.31
CA ARG A 509 19.25 -4.86 -27.34
C ARG A 509 20.60 -4.54 -26.72
N LYS A 510 21.22 -3.42 -27.12
CA LYS A 510 22.52 -2.99 -26.58
C LYS A 510 22.49 -2.81 -25.06
N ALA A 511 21.42 -2.24 -24.54
CA ALA A 511 21.25 -2.05 -23.10
C ALA A 511 20.99 -3.37 -22.35
N LEU A 512 20.21 -4.30 -22.94
CA LEU A 512 19.94 -5.63 -22.36
C LEU A 512 21.19 -6.49 -22.28
N VAL A 513 22.03 -6.51 -23.31
CA VAL A 513 23.29 -7.30 -23.32
C VAL A 513 24.24 -6.82 -22.23
N LYS A 514 24.32 -5.52 -21.96
CA LYS A 514 25.17 -4.97 -20.88
C LYS A 514 24.83 -5.49 -19.48
N ILE A 515 23.63 -6.05 -19.27
CA ILE A 515 23.27 -6.66 -17.98
C ILE A 515 24.12 -7.91 -17.68
N GLU A 516 24.75 -8.53 -18.69
CA GLU A 516 25.63 -9.68 -18.50
C GLU A 516 26.82 -9.34 -17.60
N ASP A 517 27.35 -8.12 -17.71
CA ASP A 517 28.50 -7.62 -16.95
C ASP A 517 28.15 -7.32 -15.48
N ALA A 518 26.85 -7.29 -15.12
CA ALA A 518 26.41 -6.98 -13.78
C ALA A 518 26.73 -8.11 -12.79
N ALA A 519 27.49 -7.79 -11.74
CA ALA A 519 27.80 -8.74 -10.68
C ALA A 519 26.52 -9.16 -9.93
N ARG A 520 26.23 -10.45 -9.94
CA ARG A 520 25.01 -11.05 -9.37
C ARG A 520 25.16 -11.24 -7.87
N PHE A 521 24.54 -10.42 -7.05
CA PHE A 521 24.62 -10.43 -5.58
C PHE A 521 24.13 -11.75 -4.94
N TRP A 522 23.34 -12.56 -5.64
CA TRP A 522 22.84 -13.85 -5.15
C TRP A 522 23.78 -15.05 -5.48
N LYS A 523 24.86 -14.86 -6.22
CA LYS A 523 25.89 -15.90 -6.35
C LYS A 523 26.61 -16.08 -5.01
N LYS A 524 26.97 -17.32 -4.68
CA LYS A 524 27.95 -17.56 -3.61
C LYS A 524 29.31 -17.01 -4.09
N SER A 525 29.92 -16.15 -3.29
CA SER A 525 31.35 -15.85 -3.39
C SER A 525 32.14 -17.13 -3.23
#